data_b5d6bb00517f126b35b4b1bf3c6189f0
#
_entry.id   b5d6bb00517f126b35b4b1bf3c6189f0
#
_cell.length_a   1.000
_cell.length_b   1.000
_cell.length_c   1.000
_cell.angle_alpha   90.00
_cell.angle_beta   90.00
_cell.angle_gamma   90.00
#
_symmetry.space_group_name_H-M   'P 1'
#
loop_
_entity.id
_entity.type
_entity.pdbx_description
1 polymer ?
#
loop_
_entity_poly.entity_id
_entity_poly.type
_entity_poly.pdbx_seq_one_letter_code
_entity_poly.pdbx_strand_id
1 'polypeptide(L)'
;DKAGIAEILTMVKRLISKEITHGPISIAFTPDEEIGSGAEYFDIKRFDADFAYTLDGDTEGEIQFENFNACKVEFEITGFNVHPGSSKDTMINASLVAMEINSCLPSMETPRNTEDYEGFYRKTGTYDRLRGILSFDRYEW
;
A
#
# COMPACT_ATOMS: atom_id res chain seq x y z
N ASP A 1 -11.18 -9.44 1.98
CA ASP A 1 -11.64 -10.05 0.73
C ASP A 1 -12.57 -11.23 0.97
N LYS A 2 -13.88 -11.06 0.72
CA LYS A 2 -14.89 -12.11 0.88
C LYS A 2 -14.82 -13.17 -0.24
N ALA A 3 -14.36 -12.79 -1.42
CA ALA A 3 -14.21 -13.71 -2.55
C ALA A 3 -13.12 -14.74 -2.25
N GLY A 4 -11.93 -14.32 -1.85
CA GLY A 4 -10.84 -15.21 -1.47
C GLY A 4 -11.20 -16.16 -0.32
N ILE A 5 -11.94 -15.68 0.69
CA ILE A 5 -12.48 -16.55 1.75
C ILE A 5 -13.40 -17.63 1.17
N ALA A 6 -14.32 -17.25 0.28
CA ALA A 6 -15.26 -18.19 -0.34
C ALA A 6 -14.55 -19.22 -1.22
N GLU A 7 -13.51 -18.81 -1.95
CA GLU A 7 -12.68 -19.68 -2.77
C GLU A 7 -11.94 -20.72 -1.92
N ILE A 8 -11.28 -20.30 -0.86
CA ILE A 8 -10.58 -21.17 0.07
C ILE A 8 -11.54 -22.20 0.66
N LEU A 9 -12.68 -21.78 1.18
CA LEU A 9 -13.67 -22.68 1.78
C LEU A 9 -14.28 -23.65 0.75
N THR A 10 -14.48 -23.17 -0.49
CA THR A 10 -14.98 -24.02 -1.60
C THR A 10 -13.93 -25.06 -2.00
N MET A 11 -12.67 -24.67 -2.08
CA MET A 11 -11.56 -25.60 -2.33
C MET A 11 -11.53 -26.70 -1.28
N VAL A 12 -11.54 -26.35 0.01
CA VAL A 12 -11.55 -27.33 1.12
C VAL A 12 -12.73 -28.28 1.01
N LYS A 13 -13.94 -27.76 0.77
CA LYS A 13 -15.14 -28.57 0.59
C LYS A 13 -14.98 -29.57 -0.57
N ARG A 14 -14.37 -29.15 -1.69
CA ARG A 14 -14.13 -30.04 -2.83
C ARG A 14 -13.09 -31.10 -2.53
N LEU A 15 -12.00 -30.77 -1.84
CA LEU A 15 -10.97 -31.73 -1.44
C LEU A 15 -11.58 -32.85 -0.59
N ILE A 16 -12.38 -32.49 0.43
CA ILE A 16 -13.02 -33.44 1.32
C ILE A 16 -14.09 -34.27 0.58
N SER A 17 -15.00 -33.63 -0.15
CA SER A 17 -16.14 -34.32 -0.76
C SER A 17 -15.77 -35.22 -1.95
N LYS A 18 -14.65 -34.98 -2.60
CA LYS A 18 -14.15 -35.74 -3.74
C LYS A 18 -13.00 -36.65 -3.40
N GLU A 19 -12.64 -36.75 -2.11
CA GLU A 19 -11.51 -37.56 -1.62
C GLU A 19 -10.22 -37.33 -2.45
N ILE A 20 -9.96 -36.06 -2.79
CA ILE A 20 -8.76 -35.71 -3.55
C ILE A 20 -7.53 -35.84 -2.65
N THR A 21 -6.56 -36.61 -3.08
CA THR A 21 -5.29 -36.75 -2.36
C THR A 21 -4.54 -35.43 -2.29
N HIS A 22 -4.20 -35.01 -1.09
CA HIS A 22 -3.45 -33.77 -0.83
C HIS A 22 -2.53 -33.93 0.37
N GLY A 23 -1.51 -33.08 0.45
CA GLY A 23 -0.67 -32.93 1.64
C GLY A 23 -1.39 -32.15 2.76
N PRO A 24 -0.71 -31.89 3.89
CA PRO A 24 -1.21 -30.99 4.92
C PRO A 24 -1.54 -29.61 4.35
N ILE A 25 -2.66 -29.05 4.76
CA ILE A 25 -3.08 -27.71 4.35
C ILE A 25 -3.40 -26.89 5.60
N SER A 26 -2.67 -25.80 5.76
CA SER A 26 -2.94 -24.80 6.79
C SER A 26 -3.67 -23.61 6.17
N ILE A 27 -4.67 -23.07 6.85
CA ILE A 27 -5.45 -21.93 6.37
C ILE A 27 -5.40 -20.84 7.44
N ALA A 28 -5.19 -19.62 7.02
CA ALA A 28 -5.22 -18.44 7.86
C ALA A 28 -5.99 -17.29 7.21
N PHE A 29 -6.63 -16.51 8.04
CA PHE A 29 -7.27 -15.25 7.67
C PHE A 29 -6.69 -14.17 8.57
N THR A 30 -6.17 -13.12 7.99
CA THR A 30 -5.57 -12.00 8.71
C THR A 30 -6.47 -10.77 8.60
N PRO A 31 -6.76 -10.06 9.71
CA PRO A 31 -7.46 -8.77 9.66
C PRO A 31 -6.49 -7.64 9.30
N ASP A 32 -7.04 -6.46 9.05
CA ASP A 32 -6.30 -5.20 8.98
C ASP A 32 -5.25 -5.09 7.83
N GLU A 33 -5.47 -5.81 6.72
CA GLU A 33 -4.64 -5.72 5.53
C GLU A 33 -4.65 -4.29 4.97
N GLU A 34 -5.82 -3.64 4.88
CA GLU A 34 -6.02 -2.30 4.29
C GLU A 34 -5.26 -1.18 5.01
N ILE A 35 -4.86 -1.40 6.24
CA ILE A 35 -4.01 -0.47 7.00
C ILE A 35 -2.55 -0.94 7.12
N GLY A 36 -2.19 -2.01 6.42
CA GLY A 36 -0.83 -2.55 6.36
C GLY A 36 -0.40 -3.38 7.57
N SER A 37 -1.33 -3.79 8.43
CA SER A 37 -1.04 -4.56 9.66
C SER A 37 -1.41 -6.04 9.57
N GLY A 38 -1.83 -6.53 8.42
CA GLY A 38 -2.36 -7.89 8.26
C GLY A 38 -1.41 -9.00 8.67
N ALA A 39 -0.11 -8.81 8.52
CA ALA A 39 0.91 -9.81 8.86
C ALA A 39 1.63 -9.54 10.20
N GLU A 40 1.35 -8.44 10.88
CA GLU A 40 2.14 -7.97 12.04
C GLU A 40 2.18 -8.98 13.18
N TYR A 41 1.05 -9.64 13.45
CA TYR A 41 0.92 -10.62 14.54
C TYR A 41 0.79 -12.05 14.04
N PHE A 42 1.11 -12.31 12.77
CA PHE A 42 0.97 -13.63 12.18
C PHE A 42 2.09 -14.57 12.67
N ASP A 43 1.69 -15.66 13.32
CA ASP A 43 2.63 -16.66 13.84
C ASP A 43 3.07 -17.64 12.74
N ILE A 44 4.10 -17.26 12.01
CA ILE A 44 4.67 -18.06 10.92
C ILE A 44 5.12 -19.44 11.41
N LYS A 45 5.66 -19.53 12.62
CA LYS A 45 6.15 -20.81 13.18
C LYS A 45 5.01 -21.77 13.47
N ARG A 46 3.88 -21.24 13.98
CA ARG A 46 2.69 -22.04 14.22
C ARG A 46 1.98 -22.43 12.93
N PHE A 47 2.06 -21.58 11.92
CA PHE A 47 1.46 -21.85 10.61
C PHE A 47 2.19 -23.01 9.90
N ASP A 48 3.50 -23.13 10.07
CA ASP A 48 4.36 -24.28 9.70
C ASP A 48 4.10 -24.77 8.28
N ALA A 49 4.19 -23.91 7.30
CA ALA A 49 4.01 -24.23 5.88
C ALA A 49 5.31 -23.99 5.11
N ASP A 50 5.63 -24.88 4.18
CA ASP A 50 6.81 -24.73 3.29
C ASP A 50 6.61 -23.60 2.29
N PHE A 51 5.39 -23.35 1.87
CA PHE A 51 4.99 -22.26 0.97
C PHE A 51 3.51 -21.89 1.19
N ALA A 52 3.13 -20.71 0.74
CA ALA A 52 1.76 -20.23 0.89
C ALA A 52 1.27 -19.54 -0.38
N TYR A 53 -0.04 -19.55 -0.58
CA TYR A 53 -0.75 -18.75 -1.58
C TYR A 53 -1.61 -17.72 -0.86
N THR A 54 -1.58 -16.48 -1.31
CA THR A 54 -2.48 -15.42 -0.87
C THR A 54 -3.56 -15.24 -1.92
N LEU A 55 -4.82 -15.31 -1.52
CA LEU A 55 -5.97 -15.15 -2.41
C LEU A 55 -6.60 -13.77 -2.20
N ASP A 56 -6.10 -12.81 -2.96
CA ASP A 56 -6.50 -11.39 -2.89
C ASP A 56 -6.29 -10.70 -4.26
N GLY A 57 -6.53 -11.44 -5.35
CA GLY A 57 -6.34 -10.94 -6.71
C GLY A 57 -7.61 -10.30 -7.30
N ASP A 58 -7.43 -9.51 -8.35
CA ASP A 58 -8.51 -8.83 -9.07
C ASP A 58 -9.05 -9.64 -10.24
N THR A 59 -8.19 -10.37 -10.93
CA THR A 59 -8.50 -11.02 -12.19
C THR A 59 -8.54 -12.53 -12.05
N GLU A 60 -9.64 -13.14 -12.53
CA GLU A 60 -9.78 -14.61 -12.53
C GLU A 60 -8.69 -15.28 -13.37
N GLY A 61 -8.01 -16.25 -12.77
CA GLY A 61 -6.96 -17.04 -13.42
C GLY A 61 -5.57 -16.38 -13.42
N GLU A 62 -5.42 -15.20 -12.86
CA GLU A 62 -4.13 -14.54 -12.70
C GLU A 62 -3.36 -15.13 -11.51
N ILE A 63 -2.06 -15.30 -11.69
CA ILE A 63 -1.11 -15.69 -10.64
C ILE A 63 0.02 -14.68 -10.62
N GLN A 64 0.13 -13.95 -9.52
CA GLN A 64 1.23 -13.03 -9.27
C GLN A 64 2.31 -13.75 -8.45
N PHE A 65 3.52 -13.79 -8.94
CA PHE A 65 4.65 -14.50 -8.32
C PHE A 65 5.88 -13.61 -8.16
N GLU A 66 5.75 -12.34 -8.43
CA GLU A 66 6.80 -11.34 -8.32
C GLU A 66 6.51 -10.36 -7.20
N ASN A 67 7.55 -9.83 -6.58
CA ASN A 67 7.48 -8.84 -5.53
C ASN A 67 8.05 -7.52 -6.01
N PHE A 68 7.60 -6.44 -5.40
CA PHE A 68 8.15 -5.10 -5.59
C PHE A 68 8.69 -4.57 -4.26
N ASN A 69 9.57 -3.58 -4.36
CA ASN A 69 10.05 -2.83 -3.21
C ASN A 69 9.17 -1.59 -3.00
N ALA A 70 8.90 -1.27 -1.76
CA ALA A 70 8.18 -0.04 -1.42
C ALA A 70 8.87 0.68 -0.28
N CYS A 71 8.89 2.00 -0.35
CA CYS A 71 9.27 2.83 0.78
C CYS A 71 8.30 4.01 0.92
N LYS A 72 8.08 4.45 2.15
CA LYS A 72 7.29 5.63 2.48
C LYS A 72 8.18 6.70 3.05
N VAL A 73 8.03 7.91 2.54
CA VAL A 73 8.65 9.12 3.11
C VAL A 73 7.55 10.08 3.52
N GLU A 74 7.63 10.58 4.72
CA GLU A 74 6.68 11.55 5.26
C GLU A 74 7.41 12.85 5.61
N PHE A 75 6.89 13.96 5.11
CA PHE A 75 7.37 15.30 5.42
C PHE A 75 6.34 16.01 6.31
N GLU A 76 6.74 16.38 7.50
CA GLU A 76 5.99 17.31 8.33
C GLU A 76 6.41 18.74 7.96
N ILE A 77 5.47 19.54 7.48
CA ILE A 77 5.71 20.90 7.01
C ILE A 77 5.03 21.87 7.96
N THR A 78 5.82 22.74 8.57
CA THR A 78 5.32 23.82 9.42
C THR A 78 5.47 25.17 8.73
N GLY A 79 4.37 25.81 8.45
CA GLY A 79 4.30 27.16 7.89
C GLY A 79 4.39 28.25 8.96
N PHE A 80 4.53 29.49 8.51
CA PHE A 80 4.46 30.69 9.36
C PHE A 80 3.40 31.63 8.85
N ASN A 81 2.28 31.72 9.57
CA ASN A 81 1.15 32.54 9.15
C ASN A 81 1.21 33.94 9.81
N VAL A 82 0.97 34.95 9.01
CA VAL A 82 0.84 36.34 9.45
C VAL A 82 -0.34 37.00 8.74
N HIS A 83 -0.78 38.16 9.22
CA HIS A 83 -1.84 38.90 8.58
C HIS A 83 -1.47 39.25 7.11
N PRO A 84 -2.37 39.08 6.13
CA PRO A 84 -2.06 39.29 4.72
C PRO A 84 -1.41 40.65 4.41
N GLY A 85 -1.81 41.71 5.09
CA GLY A 85 -1.24 43.05 4.93
C GLY A 85 0.22 43.19 5.38
N SER A 86 0.75 42.21 6.13
CA SER A 86 2.14 42.19 6.67
C SER A 86 2.90 40.94 6.22
N SER A 87 2.39 40.23 5.20
CA SER A 87 2.88 38.93 4.82
C SER A 87 4.11 38.94 3.91
N LYS A 88 4.43 40.08 3.30
CA LYS A 88 5.54 40.20 2.36
C LYS A 88 6.85 39.78 3.05
N ASP A 89 7.58 38.88 2.41
CA ASP A 89 8.88 38.34 2.86
C ASP A 89 8.88 37.71 4.29
N THR A 90 7.68 37.40 4.81
CA THR A 90 7.52 36.88 6.17
C THR A 90 6.68 35.60 6.22
N MET A 91 5.58 35.53 5.46
CA MET A 91 4.68 34.38 5.48
C MET A 91 5.32 33.18 4.78
N ILE A 92 5.22 32.01 5.44
CA ILE A 92 5.55 30.71 4.85
C ILE A 92 4.26 29.90 4.78
N ASN A 93 3.78 29.65 3.58
CA ASN A 93 2.59 28.84 3.36
C ASN A 93 2.97 27.37 3.17
N ALA A 94 2.61 26.50 4.13
CA ALA A 94 2.94 25.08 4.11
C ALA A 94 2.41 24.35 2.86
N SER A 95 1.25 24.77 2.33
CA SER A 95 0.72 24.19 1.09
C SER A 95 1.60 24.49 -0.12
N LEU A 96 2.17 25.69 -0.21
CA LEU A 96 3.09 26.05 -1.31
C LEU A 96 4.41 25.28 -1.19
N VAL A 97 4.93 25.13 0.02
CA VAL A 97 6.13 24.31 0.27
C VAL A 97 5.87 22.85 -0.12
N ALA A 98 4.70 22.29 0.21
CA ALA A 98 4.32 20.94 -0.20
C ALA A 98 4.27 20.79 -1.73
N MET A 99 3.76 21.80 -2.44
CA MET A 99 3.74 21.82 -3.91
C MET A 99 5.16 21.89 -4.49
N GLU A 100 6.04 22.67 -3.88
CA GLU A 100 7.44 22.77 -4.28
C GLU A 100 8.17 21.45 -4.09
N ILE A 101 8.02 20.78 -2.94
CA ILE A 101 8.55 19.43 -2.71
C ILE A 101 8.04 18.47 -3.78
N ASN A 102 6.72 18.47 -4.05
CA ASN A 102 6.15 17.64 -5.10
C ASN A 102 6.76 17.92 -6.49
N SER A 103 7.09 19.16 -6.80
CA SER A 103 7.68 19.53 -8.08
C SER A 103 9.13 19.04 -8.28
N CYS A 104 9.78 18.65 -7.19
CA CYS A 104 11.12 18.05 -7.23
C CYS A 104 11.09 16.56 -7.65
N LEU A 105 9.93 15.91 -7.64
CA LEU A 105 9.80 14.53 -8.07
C LEU A 105 9.61 14.42 -9.59
N PRO A 106 10.07 13.31 -10.20
CA PRO A 106 9.87 13.07 -11.62
C PRO A 106 8.39 13.09 -11.99
N SER A 107 7.98 14.00 -12.86
CA SER A 107 6.56 14.24 -13.18
C SER A 107 5.88 13.07 -13.91
N MET A 108 6.66 12.21 -14.57
CA MET A 108 6.16 11.06 -15.32
C MET A 108 6.09 9.78 -14.47
N GLU A 109 6.80 9.72 -13.36
CA GLU A 109 6.80 8.55 -12.47
C GLU A 109 5.58 8.58 -11.52
N THR A 110 4.40 8.49 -12.09
CA THR A 110 3.13 8.48 -11.36
C THR A 110 2.28 7.28 -11.77
N PRO A 111 1.37 6.77 -10.93
CA PRO A 111 0.56 5.59 -11.24
C PRO A 111 -0.22 5.67 -12.56
N ARG A 112 -0.54 6.87 -13.03
CA ARG A 112 -1.27 7.08 -14.28
C ARG A 112 -0.40 7.08 -15.53
N ASN A 113 0.93 7.16 -15.39
CA ASN A 113 1.87 7.32 -16.51
C ASN A 113 2.85 6.14 -16.62
N THR A 114 2.79 5.21 -15.69
CA THR A 114 3.70 4.06 -15.61
C THR A 114 2.94 2.75 -15.82
N GLU A 115 3.61 1.76 -16.36
CA GLU A 115 3.09 0.41 -16.59
C GLU A 115 4.17 -0.64 -16.32
N ASP A 116 3.79 -1.90 -16.27
CA ASP A 116 4.64 -3.07 -16.06
C ASP A 116 5.62 -2.90 -14.87
N TYR A 117 6.93 -2.95 -15.13
CA TYR A 117 7.99 -2.86 -14.12
C TYR A 117 8.49 -1.42 -13.86
N GLU A 118 7.80 -0.43 -14.37
CA GLU A 118 8.16 0.97 -14.12
C GLU A 118 7.80 1.37 -12.69
N GLY A 119 8.76 1.94 -12.00
CA GLY A 119 8.53 2.44 -10.64
C GLY A 119 7.76 3.77 -10.64
N PHE A 120 7.00 4.03 -9.58
CA PHE A 120 6.23 5.26 -9.46
C PHE A 120 6.18 5.80 -8.03
N TYR A 121 5.81 7.08 -7.90
CA TYR A 121 5.50 7.74 -6.65
C TYR A 121 4.00 7.95 -6.51
N ARG A 122 3.42 7.47 -5.40
CA ARG A 122 2.06 7.82 -5.00
C ARG A 122 2.13 8.90 -3.92
N LYS A 123 1.50 10.02 -4.17
CA LYS A 123 1.40 11.12 -3.24
C LYS A 123 0.09 11.06 -2.46
N THR A 124 0.20 11.18 -1.15
CA THR A 124 -0.93 11.38 -0.24
C THR A 124 -0.61 12.47 0.77
N GLY A 125 -1.59 12.98 1.48
CA GLY A 125 -1.36 13.93 2.57
C GLY A 125 -2.49 14.94 2.74
N THR A 126 -2.45 15.62 3.87
CA THR A 126 -3.35 16.72 4.22
C THR A 126 -2.52 17.94 4.59
N TYR A 127 -2.86 19.09 4.04
CA TYR A 127 -2.14 20.33 4.34
C TYR A 127 -3.04 21.55 4.21
N ASP A 128 -2.77 22.51 5.05
CA ASP A 128 -3.28 23.88 4.96
C ASP A 128 -2.11 24.89 4.95
N ARG A 129 -2.39 26.16 5.14
CA ARG A 129 -1.34 27.20 5.13
C ARG A 129 -0.44 27.20 6.38
N LEU A 130 -0.83 26.53 7.47
CA LEU A 130 -0.06 26.49 8.73
C LEU A 130 0.71 25.20 8.89
N ARG A 131 0.09 24.06 8.54
CA ARG A 131 0.67 22.73 8.71
C ARG A 131 0.30 21.84 7.56
N GLY A 132 1.14 20.87 7.30
CA GLY A 132 0.88 19.80 6.35
C GLY A 132 1.67 18.55 6.67
N ILE A 133 1.07 17.42 6.35
CA ILE A 133 1.75 16.16 6.26
C ILE A 133 1.68 15.76 4.79
N LEU A 134 2.84 15.59 4.18
CA LEU A 134 2.99 15.15 2.80
C LEU A 134 3.71 13.83 2.80
N SER A 135 3.05 12.79 2.31
CA SER A 135 3.62 11.45 2.22
C SER A 135 3.81 11.05 0.77
N PHE A 136 4.91 10.38 0.51
CA PHE A 136 5.19 9.74 -0.76
C PHE A 136 5.48 8.27 -0.52
N ASP A 137 4.76 7.41 -1.21
CA ASP A 137 5.06 6.00 -1.32
C ASP A 137 5.80 5.78 -2.65
N ARG A 138 6.98 5.20 -2.60
CA ARG A 138 7.76 4.79 -3.79
C ARG A 138 7.61 3.30 -3.98
N TYR A 139 7.26 2.87 -5.18
CA TYR A 139 7.15 1.48 -5.59
C TYR A 139 8.16 1.21 -6.71
N GLU A 140 8.93 0.13 -6.59
CA GLU A 140 9.93 -0.31 -7.56
C GLU A 140 9.93 -1.84 -7.64
N TRP A 141 10.00 -2.36 -8.86
CA TRP A 141 10.10 -3.80 -9.16
C TRP A 141 11.54 -4.31 -9.13
#